data_cf64b64dea0314eadc823313b8af40ba
#
_entry.id   cf64b64dea0314eadc823313b8af40ba
#
_cell.length_a   1.000
_cell.length_b   1.000
_cell.length_c   1.000
_cell.angle_alpha   90.00
_cell.angle_beta   90.00
_cell.angle_gamma   90.00
#
_symmetry.space_group_name_H-M   'P 1'
#
loop_
_entity.id
_entity.type
_entity.pdbx_description
1 polymer ?
#
loop_
_entity_poly.entity_id
_entity_poly.type
_entity_poly.pdbx_seq_one_letter_code
_entity_poly.pdbx_strand_id
1 'polypeptide(L)'
;PQAQPQEAAQFIAQWQKSNAACRAPATPALEAIAACEQRDTYSKLLSASNFCYGPVEGAPPGWTPCGGDPVAGQPSAKALKDAALARATERFQRMGGVFVLPATVNGTSTAYFIVDSGAANVQIPEELAEEMRRNGTLTEADSLGQRRFTLADGSGLQQRIVRLRSIKIGERTMENVMASVSPARSRALLGQSFLRRLSSWKIDNVRNSIEFEFTGSF
;
A
#
# COMPACT_ATOMS: atom_id res chain seq x y z
N PRO A 1 17.93 8.33 -18.63
CA PRO A 1 17.92 9.63 -17.99
C PRO A 1 18.45 9.46 -16.57
N GLN A 2 19.62 10.06 -16.32
CA GLN A 2 20.20 10.10 -14.99
C GLN A 2 19.25 10.87 -14.09
N ALA A 3 19.07 10.41 -12.84
CA ALA A 3 18.32 11.17 -11.84
C ALA A 3 18.92 12.57 -11.74
N GLN A 4 18.04 13.59 -11.66
CA GLN A 4 18.53 14.96 -11.49
C GLN A 4 19.28 15.04 -10.14
N PRO A 5 20.32 15.88 -10.01
CA PRO A 5 21.14 15.98 -8.79
C PRO A 5 20.33 16.15 -7.50
N GLN A 6 19.19 16.82 -7.57
CA GLN A 6 18.27 17.00 -6.46
C GLN A 6 17.55 15.69 -6.05
N GLU A 7 17.19 14.84 -7.01
CA GLU A 7 16.54 13.56 -6.73
C GLU A 7 17.51 12.56 -6.08
N ALA A 8 18.76 12.52 -6.57
CA ALA A 8 19.81 11.70 -5.97
C ALA A 8 20.13 12.14 -4.54
N ALA A 9 20.20 13.44 -4.27
CA ALA A 9 20.40 13.95 -2.91
C ALA A 9 19.27 13.54 -1.96
N GLN A 10 18.02 13.54 -2.41
CA GLN A 10 16.88 13.03 -1.63
C GLN A 10 17.00 11.53 -1.33
N PHE A 11 17.38 10.72 -2.32
CA PHE A 11 17.59 9.28 -2.10
C PHE A 11 18.73 9.00 -1.13
N ILE A 12 19.82 9.75 -1.19
CA ILE A 12 20.94 9.63 -0.26
C ILE A 12 20.49 9.97 1.16
N ALA A 13 19.75 11.07 1.35
CA ALA A 13 19.23 11.47 2.65
C ALA A 13 18.28 10.40 3.25
N GLN A 14 17.39 9.85 2.45
CA GLN A 14 16.48 8.78 2.90
C GLN A 14 17.23 7.48 3.19
N TRP A 15 18.22 7.14 2.37
CA TRP A 15 19.10 6.01 2.63
C TRP A 15 19.83 6.16 3.97
N GLN A 16 20.41 7.33 4.26
CA GLN A 16 21.11 7.61 5.51
C GLN A 16 20.18 7.45 6.71
N LYS A 17 18.97 8.01 6.65
CA LYS A 17 17.96 7.87 7.71
C LYS A 17 17.60 6.41 7.94
N SER A 18 17.31 5.66 6.90
CA SER A 18 16.94 4.24 6.99
C SER A 18 18.13 3.39 7.45
N ASN A 19 19.35 3.69 7.01
CA ASN A 19 20.55 2.97 7.44
C ASN A 19 20.86 3.20 8.91
N ALA A 20 20.67 4.41 9.42
CA ALA A 20 20.81 4.72 10.85
C ALA A 20 19.81 3.91 11.70
N ALA A 21 18.54 3.92 11.34
CA ALA A 21 17.50 3.16 12.04
C ALA A 21 17.69 1.63 11.94
N CYS A 22 18.12 1.13 10.78
CA CYS A 22 18.43 -0.28 10.56
C CYS A 22 19.57 -0.80 11.47
N ARG A 23 20.53 0.05 11.81
CA ARG A 23 21.73 -0.31 12.60
C ARG A 23 21.66 0.10 14.07
N ALA A 24 20.70 0.90 14.45
CA ALA A 24 20.62 1.39 15.82
C ALA A 24 20.21 0.26 16.79
N PRO A 25 21.01 -0.03 17.82
CA PRO A 25 20.74 -1.13 18.75
C PRO A 25 19.48 -0.91 19.60
N ALA A 26 19.03 0.34 19.72
CA ALA A 26 17.82 0.72 20.46
C ALA A 26 16.54 0.67 19.60
N THR A 27 16.66 0.43 18.29
CA THR A 27 15.49 0.34 17.40
C THR A 27 14.75 -0.98 17.67
N PRO A 28 13.44 -0.96 17.92
CA PRO A 28 12.65 -2.19 18.05
C PRO A 28 12.82 -3.09 16.81
N ALA A 29 12.90 -4.40 17.01
CA ALA A 29 13.26 -5.36 15.95
C ALA A 29 12.42 -5.21 14.67
N LEU A 30 11.12 -4.98 14.78
CA LEU A 30 10.23 -4.78 13.64
C LEU A 30 10.51 -3.48 12.88
N GLU A 31 10.83 -2.41 13.61
CA GLU A 31 11.19 -1.12 13.00
C GLU A 31 12.56 -1.19 12.33
N ALA A 32 13.51 -1.91 12.94
CA ALA A 32 14.81 -2.16 12.34
C ALA A 32 14.69 -2.92 11.03
N ILE A 33 13.86 -3.98 10.98
CA ILE A 33 13.61 -4.75 9.74
C ILE A 33 13.05 -3.83 8.65
N ALA A 34 12.01 -3.05 8.94
CA ALA A 34 11.42 -2.13 7.98
C ALA A 34 12.42 -1.07 7.49
N ALA A 35 13.24 -0.55 8.40
CA ALA A 35 14.29 0.40 8.06
C ALA A 35 15.39 -0.23 7.18
N CYS A 36 15.75 -1.49 7.40
CA CYS A 36 16.71 -2.22 6.57
C CYS A 36 16.16 -2.44 5.15
N GLU A 37 14.90 -2.81 5.01
CA GLU A 37 14.25 -2.97 3.70
C GLU A 37 14.16 -1.65 2.92
N GLN A 38 13.83 -0.56 3.63
CA GLN A 38 13.79 0.76 3.02
C GLN A 38 15.18 1.23 2.59
N ARG A 39 16.22 1.01 3.41
CA ARG A 39 17.61 1.23 3.03
C ARG A 39 17.99 0.49 1.75
N ASP A 40 17.64 -0.79 1.67
CA ASP A 40 17.97 -1.63 0.50
C ASP A 40 17.23 -1.15 -0.76
N THR A 41 16.02 -0.64 -0.62
CA THR A 41 15.28 0.00 -1.72
C THR A 41 16.02 1.23 -2.23
N TYR A 42 16.44 2.14 -1.35
CA TYR A 42 17.21 3.31 -1.75
C TYR A 42 18.60 2.95 -2.31
N SER A 43 19.23 1.88 -1.82
CA SER A 43 20.48 1.36 -2.40
C SER A 43 20.30 0.99 -3.87
N LYS A 44 19.21 0.29 -4.20
CA LYS A 44 18.88 -0.10 -5.58
C LYS A 44 18.60 1.12 -6.46
N LEU A 45 17.86 2.11 -5.95
CA LEU A 45 17.57 3.35 -6.68
C LEU A 45 18.84 4.14 -6.98
N LEU A 46 19.73 4.30 -6.00
CA LEU A 46 20.99 5.00 -6.16
C LEU A 46 21.93 4.29 -7.15
N SER A 47 22.06 2.96 -7.03
CA SER A 47 22.85 2.16 -7.98
C SER A 47 22.32 2.28 -9.41
N ALA A 48 21.00 2.25 -9.61
CA ALA A 48 20.38 2.42 -10.92
C ALA A 48 20.49 3.85 -11.47
N SER A 49 20.75 4.83 -10.60
CA SER A 49 21.01 6.22 -10.96
C SER A 49 22.50 6.52 -11.15
N ASN A 50 23.33 5.47 -11.28
CA ASN A 50 24.79 5.56 -11.44
C ASN A 50 25.52 6.16 -10.24
N PHE A 51 25.03 5.85 -9.02
CA PHE A 51 25.72 6.14 -7.77
C PHE A 51 26.31 4.85 -7.18
N CYS A 52 27.54 4.93 -6.70
CA CYS A 52 28.28 3.84 -6.07
C CYS A 52 28.48 4.14 -4.58
N TYR A 53 28.28 3.11 -3.75
CA TYR A 53 28.61 3.20 -2.34
C TYR A 53 30.06 2.79 -2.08
N GLY A 54 30.82 3.65 -1.44
CA GLY A 54 32.23 3.36 -1.20
C GLY A 54 32.94 4.38 -0.32
N PRO A 55 34.28 4.26 -0.21
CA PRO A 55 35.09 5.21 0.53
C PRO A 55 34.95 6.62 -0.03
N VAL A 56 34.83 7.61 0.84
CA VAL A 56 34.83 9.04 0.51
C VAL A 56 36.03 9.66 1.19
N GLU A 57 36.86 10.40 0.45
CA GLU A 57 38.04 11.04 1.01
C GLU A 57 37.65 12.03 2.13
N GLY A 58 38.22 11.84 3.31
CA GLY A 58 37.96 12.69 4.48
C GLY A 58 36.58 12.51 5.16
N ALA A 59 35.78 11.50 4.76
CA ALA A 59 34.46 11.25 5.30
C ALA A 59 34.17 9.73 5.46
N PRO A 60 33.15 9.35 6.23
CA PRO A 60 32.66 7.98 6.25
C PRO A 60 32.23 7.51 4.86
N PRO A 61 32.24 6.18 4.59
CA PRO A 61 31.77 5.62 3.33
C PRO A 61 30.38 6.12 2.98
N GLY A 62 30.18 6.50 1.72
CA GLY A 62 28.94 7.13 1.26
C GLY A 62 28.64 6.84 -0.20
N TRP A 63 27.55 7.44 -0.69
CA TRP A 63 27.10 7.36 -2.06
C TRP A 63 27.69 8.52 -2.89
N THR A 64 28.41 8.17 -3.94
CA THR A 64 29.01 9.13 -4.89
C THR A 64 28.69 8.71 -6.32
N PRO A 65 28.68 9.62 -7.30
CA PRO A 65 28.57 9.24 -8.71
C PRO A 65 29.64 8.19 -9.07
N CYS A 66 29.24 7.13 -9.76
CA CYS A 66 30.17 6.13 -10.26
C CYS A 66 31.02 6.73 -11.39
N GLY A 67 32.29 6.34 -11.49
CA GLY A 67 33.20 6.80 -12.51
C GLY A 67 33.03 6.14 -13.90
N GLY A 68 31.88 5.54 -14.21
CA GLY A 68 31.63 4.82 -15.47
C GLY A 68 30.15 4.83 -15.89
N ASP A 69 29.89 4.35 -17.11
CA ASP A 69 28.55 4.22 -17.65
C ASP A 69 27.72 3.17 -16.86
N PRO A 70 26.37 3.32 -16.82
CA PRO A 70 25.49 2.34 -16.16
C PRO A 70 25.72 0.94 -16.71
N VAL A 71 25.85 -0.06 -15.83
CA VAL A 71 26.03 -1.46 -16.24
C VAL A 71 24.84 -1.92 -17.06
N ALA A 72 25.07 -2.43 -18.27
CA ALA A 72 24.03 -2.95 -19.14
C ALA A 72 23.26 -4.10 -18.44
N GLY A 73 21.93 -3.98 -18.40
CA GLY A 73 21.05 -4.98 -17.76
C GLY A 73 20.52 -4.60 -16.39
N GLN A 74 20.97 -3.49 -15.77
CA GLN A 74 20.32 -2.98 -14.56
C GLN A 74 19.03 -2.22 -14.91
N PRO A 75 17.93 -2.41 -14.14
CA PRO A 75 16.72 -1.63 -14.34
C PRO A 75 16.99 -0.15 -14.06
N SER A 76 16.42 0.73 -14.87
CA SER A 76 16.58 2.18 -14.67
C SER A 76 16.02 2.63 -13.33
N ALA A 77 16.49 3.75 -12.79
CA ALA A 77 15.95 4.36 -11.57
C ALA A 77 14.42 4.58 -11.68
N LYS A 78 13.95 4.97 -12.88
CA LYS A 78 12.51 5.06 -13.17
C LYS A 78 11.82 3.71 -13.05
N ALA A 79 12.36 2.65 -13.63
CA ALA A 79 11.77 1.30 -13.55
C ALA A 79 11.74 0.75 -12.12
N LEU A 80 12.77 1.02 -11.31
CA LEU A 80 12.79 0.65 -9.89
C LEU A 80 11.81 1.47 -9.07
N LYS A 81 11.67 2.77 -9.36
CA LYS A 81 10.69 3.64 -8.74
C LYS A 81 9.27 3.21 -9.11
N ASP A 82 9.02 2.92 -10.37
CA ASP A 82 7.73 2.42 -10.85
C ASP A 82 7.40 1.05 -10.22
N ALA A 83 8.39 0.15 -10.09
CA ALA A 83 8.23 -1.13 -9.40
C ALA A 83 8.01 -0.98 -7.89
N ALA A 84 8.69 -0.04 -7.23
CA ALA A 84 8.47 0.28 -5.82
C ALA A 84 7.10 0.95 -5.62
N LEU A 85 6.69 1.81 -6.54
CA LEU A 85 5.37 2.43 -6.55
C LEU A 85 4.26 1.43 -6.90
N ALA A 86 4.55 0.34 -7.63
CA ALA A 86 3.58 -0.71 -7.90
C ALA A 86 3.24 -1.54 -6.66
N ARG A 87 4.03 -1.47 -5.60
CA ARG A 87 3.84 -2.22 -4.36
C ARG A 87 3.50 -1.30 -3.21
N ALA A 88 2.55 -1.73 -2.38
CA ALA A 88 2.27 -1.12 -1.09
C ALA A 88 2.42 -2.20 -0.01
N THR A 89 3.25 -1.93 0.98
CA THR A 89 3.40 -2.80 2.15
C THR A 89 2.82 -2.08 3.35
N GLU A 90 1.77 -2.65 3.92
CA GLU A 90 1.04 -2.08 5.04
C GLU A 90 1.09 -3.00 6.25
N ARG A 91 1.25 -2.42 7.42
CA ARG A 91 1.13 -3.16 8.67
C ARG A 91 -0.34 -3.44 8.97
N PHE A 92 -0.63 -4.67 9.30
CA PHE A 92 -1.95 -5.04 9.79
C PHE A 92 -1.94 -5.30 11.31
N GLN A 93 -3.10 -5.16 11.91
CA GLN A 93 -3.37 -5.62 13.27
C GLN A 93 -4.07 -6.98 13.21
N ARG A 94 -3.80 -7.84 14.18
CA ARG A 94 -4.55 -9.08 14.36
C ARG A 94 -5.67 -8.85 15.38
N MET A 95 -6.89 -9.01 14.94
CA MET A 95 -8.08 -8.85 15.79
C MET A 95 -8.98 -10.09 15.65
N GLY A 96 -9.04 -10.93 16.68
CA GLY A 96 -9.86 -12.14 16.63
C GLY A 96 -9.47 -13.13 15.53
N GLY A 97 -8.16 -13.25 15.25
CA GLY A 97 -7.65 -14.18 14.22
C GLY A 97 -7.71 -13.69 12.78
N VAL A 98 -8.21 -12.47 12.53
CA VAL A 98 -8.25 -11.87 11.19
C VAL A 98 -7.25 -10.72 11.05
N PHE A 99 -6.87 -10.43 9.81
CA PHE A 99 -5.97 -9.32 9.47
C PHE A 99 -6.78 -8.06 9.20
N VAL A 100 -6.46 -6.99 9.93
CA VAL A 100 -7.18 -5.71 9.87
C VAL A 100 -6.20 -4.59 9.56
N LEU A 101 -6.55 -3.75 8.58
CA LEU A 101 -5.72 -2.61 8.17
C LEU A 101 -6.58 -1.35 7.97
N PRO A 102 -6.02 -0.16 8.22
CA PRO A 102 -6.72 1.09 7.98
C PRO A 102 -6.77 1.38 6.48
N ALA A 103 -7.91 1.90 6.02
CA ALA A 103 -8.03 2.45 4.68
C ALA A 103 -8.89 3.72 4.71
N THR A 104 -8.54 4.69 3.87
CA THR A 104 -9.32 5.90 3.67
C THR A 104 -10.23 5.71 2.46
N VAL A 105 -11.52 5.91 2.66
CA VAL A 105 -12.56 5.76 1.64
C VAL A 105 -13.00 7.14 1.16
N ASN A 106 -13.11 7.32 -0.14
CA ASN A 106 -13.53 8.56 -0.80
C ASN A 106 -12.78 9.81 -0.32
N GLY A 107 -11.51 9.62 0.10
CA GLY A 107 -10.60 10.69 0.51
C GLY A 107 -10.84 11.29 1.90
N THR A 108 -11.92 10.96 2.59
CA THR A 108 -12.32 11.61 3.86
C THR A 108 -12.60 10.67 5.01
N SER A 109 -13.21 9.53 4.75
CA SER A 109 -13.66 8.61 5.79
C SER A 109 -12.66 7.47 5.98
N THR A 110 -12.15 7.29 7.19
CA THR A 110 -11.18 6.21 7.51
C THR A 110 -11.88 5.10 8.28
N ALA A 111 -11.67 3.87 7.84
CA ALA A 111 -12.17 2.68 8.52
C ALA A 111 -11.14 1.56 8.53
N TYR A 112 -11.30 0.62 9.47
CA TYR A 112 -10.49 -0.59 9.55
C TYR A 112 -11.16 -1.72 8.78
N PHE A 113 -10.46 -2.24 7.78
CA PHE A 113 -10.94 -3.30 6.90
C PHE A 113 -10.30 -4.63 7.25
N ILE A 114 -11.12 -5.68 7.33
CA ILE A 114 -10.64 -7.07 7.35
C ILE A 114 -10.30 -7.46 5.91
N VAL A 115 -9.13 -8.03 5.68
CA VAL A 115 -8.79 -8.64 4.39
C VAL A 115 -9.54 -9.97 4.29
N ASP A 116 -10.50 -10.04 3.37
CA ASP A 116 -11.39 -11.19 3.22
C ASP A 116 -11.48 -11.65 1.76
N SER A 117 -10.72 -12.67 1.42
CA SER A 117 -10.73 -13.27 0.08
C SER A 117 -12.01 -14.06 -0.24
N GLY A 118 -12.82 -14.38 0.77
CA GLY A 118 -14.10 -15.05 0.62
C GLY A 118 -15.26 -14.10 0.32
N ALA A 119 -15.10 -12.79 0.58
CA ALA A 119 -16.11 -11.80 0.27
C ALA A 119 -16.08 -11.40 -1.22
N ALA A 120 -17.21 -11.48 -1.92
CA ALA A 120 -17.29 -11.11 -3.34
C ALA A 120 -17.00 -9.63 -3.60
N ASN A 121 -17.43 -8.75 -2.70
CA ASN A 121 -17.25 -7.30 -2.81
C ASN A 121 -16.53 -6.76 -1.57
N VAL A 122 -15.94 -5.57 -1.73
CA VAL A 122 -15.70 -4.71 -0.58
C VAL A 122 -17.03 -4.51 0.14
N GLN A 123 -17.00 -4.57 1.46
CA GLN A 123 -18.18 -4.35 2.28
C GLN A 123 -17.92 -3.19 3.24
N ILE A 124 -18.87 -2.27 3.29
CA ILE A 124 -18.84 -1.13 4.22
C ILE A 124 -20.07 -1.18 5.12
N PRO A 125 -19.94 -0.95 6.43
CA PRO A 125 -21.08 -0.89 7.31
C PRO A 125 -21.94 0.35 7.03
N GLU A 126 -23.22 0.27 7.38
CA GLU A 126 -24.20 1.33 7.16
C GLU A 126 -23.73 2.68 7.73
N GLU A 127 -23.12 2.68 8.90
CA GLU A 127 -22.63 3.89 9.56
C GLU A 127 -21.60 4.63 8.71
N LEU A 128 -20.68 3.89 8.06
CA LEU A 128 -19.68 4.48 7.17
C LEU A 128 -20.33 5.02 5.91
N ALA A 129 -21.31 4.32 5.36
CA ALA A 129 -22.07 4.80 4.20
C ALA A 129 -22.86 6.07 4.53
N GLU A 130 -23.47 6.16 5.72
CA GLU A 130 -24.16 7.35 6.19
C GLU A 130 -23.22 8.52 6.46
N GLU A 131 -22.05 8.27 7.05
CA GLU A 131 -21.01 9.28 7.23
C GLU A 131 -20.61 9.90 5.88
N MET A 132 -20.34 9.04 4.89
CA MET A 132 -19.98 9.50 3.55
C MET A 132 -21.13 10.25 2.83
N ARG A 133 -22.40 9.90 3.11
CA ARG A 133 -23.53 10.66 2.60
C ARG A 133 -23.62 12.04 3.26
N ARG A 134 -23.46 12.12 4.56
CA ARG A 134 -23.47 13.40 5.29
C ARG A 134 -22.38 14.36 4.85
N ASN A 135 -21.19 13.84 4.54
CA ASN A 135 -20.07 14.67 4.07
C ASN A 135 -20.04 14.85 2.53
N GLY A 136 -21.04 14.32 1.80
CA GLY A 136 -21.19 14.49 0.36
C GLY A 136 -20.22 13.66 -0.50
N THR A 137 -19.47 12.76 0.09
CA THR A 137 -18.51 11.93 -0.65
C THR A 137 -19.11 10.62 -1.20
N LEU A 138 -20.34 10.28 -0.76
CA LEU A 138 -21.18 9.24 -1.35
C LEU A 138 -22.55 9.82 -1.66
N THR A 139 -22.95 9.79 -2.92
CA THR A 139 -24.19 10.42 -3.41
C THR A 139 -25.09 9.38 -4.11
N GLU A 140 -26.32 9.76 -4.47
CA GLU A 140 -27.22 8.90 -5.26
C GLU A 140 -26.62 8.50 -6.62
N ALA A 141 -25.78 9.34 -7.22
CA ALA A 141 -25.07 9.03 -8.45
C ALA A 141 -24.08 7.84 -8.30
N ASP A 142 -23.70 7.54 -7.06
CA ASP A 142 -22.81 6.44 -6.72
C ASP A 142 -23.59 5.14 -6.43
N SER A 143 -24.93 5.17 -6.45
CA SER A 143 -25.81 4.01 -6.23
C SER A 143 -25.82 3.11 -7.46
N LEU A 144 -25.56 1.81 -7.26
CA LEU A 144 -25.60 0.78 -8.31
C LEU A 144 -26.79 -0.21 -8.10
N GLY A 145 -27.77 0.20 -7.30
CA GLY A 145 -28.96 -0.59 -7.00
C GLY A 145 -28.77 -1.59 -5.86
N GLN A 146 -29.52 -2.68 -5.90
CA GLN A 146 -29.49 -3.73 -4.88
C GLN A 146 -29.15 -5.07 -5.50
N ARG A 147 -28.45 -5.93 -4.74
CA ARG A 147 -28.16 -7.31 -5.13
C ARG A 147 -28.43 -8.27 -3.96
N ARG A 148 -28.86 -9.47 -4.29
CA ARG A 148 -29.00 -10.56 -3.35
C ARG A 148 -27.71 -11.35 -3.30
N PHE A 149 -27.24 -11.60 -2.09
CA PHE A 149 -26.07 -12.44 -1.79
C PHE A 149 -26.52 -13.69 -1.07
N THR A 150 -25.87 -14.81 -1.32
CA THR A 150 -26.03 -16.02 -0.54
C THR A 150 -24.88 -16.07 0.46
N LEU A 151 -25.20 -16.17 1.73
CA LEU A 151 -24.22 -16.32 2.82
C LEU A 151 -23.72 -17.77 2.89
N ALA A 152 -22.65 -17.99 3.66
CA ALA A 152 -22.05 -19.32 3.81
C ALA A 152 -23.00 -20.35 4.44
N ASP A 153 -23.99 -19.92 5.20
CA ASP A 153 -25.05 -20.75 5.78
C ASP A 153 -26.23 -21.02 4.83
N GLY A 154 -26.14 -20.54 3.57
CA GLY A 154 -27.17 -20.67 2.55
C GLY A 154 -28.27 -19.61 2.62
N SER A 155 -28.30 -18.75 3.63
CA SER A 155 -29.30 -17.68 3.75
C SER A 155 -29.07 -16.59 2.70
N GLY A 156 -30.14 -15.88 2.31
CA GLY A 156 -30.07 -14.79 1.35
C GLY A 156 -30.11 -13.43 2.04
N LEU A 157 -29.18 -12.56 1.68
CA LEU A 157 -29.11 -11.18 2.16
C LEU A 157 -29.20 -10.22 0.98
N GLN A 158 -30.12 -9.28 1.03
CA GLN A 158 -30.21 -8.20 0.02
C GLN A 158 -29.42 -6.99 0.52
N GLN A 159 -28.46 -6.52 -0.28
CA GLN A 159 -27.62 -5.41 0.07
C GLN A 159 -27.64 -4.34 -1.04
N ARG A 160 -27.57 -3.08 -0.65
CA ARG A 160 -27.31 -1.99 -1.58
C ARG A 160 -25.89 -2.08 -2.10
N ILE A 161 -25.72 -1.78 -3.38
CA ILE A 161 -24.42 -1.73 -4.04
C ILE A 161 -24.14 -0.28 -4.36
N VAL A 162 -22.93 0.14 -4.02
CA VAL A 162 -22.44 1.50 -4.26
C VAL A 162 -21.08 1.44 -4.95
N ARG A 163 -20.76 2.49 -5.66
CA ARG A 163 -19.42 2.73 -6.21
C ARG A 163 -18.66 3.66 -5.26
N LEU A 164 -17.66 3.16 -4.62
CA LEU A 164 -16.69 3.99 -3.90
C LEU A 164 -15.77 4.64 -4.92
N ARG A 165 -15.63 5.97 -4.84
CA ARG A 165 -14.76 6.73 -5.74
C ARG A 165 -13.31 6.33 -5.57
N SER A 166 -12.90 6.09 -4.31
CA SER A 166 -11.54 5.64 -4.00
C SER A 166 -11.46 4.86 -2.70
N ILE A 167 -10.48 3.94 -2.65
CA ILE A 167 -9.98 3.33 -1.42
C ILE A 167 -8.46 3.54 -1.41
N LYS A 168 -7.97 4.29 -0.42
CA LYS A 168 -6.54 4.51 -0.21
C LYS A 168 -6.04 3.62 0.92
N ILE A 169 -4.99 2.84 0.64
CA ILE A 169 -4.26 2.02 1.60
C ILE A 169 -2.79 2.44 1.52
N GLY A 170 -2.25 2.95 2.63
CA GLY A 170 -0.94 3.60 2.63
C GLY A 170 -0.90 4.74 1.62
N GLU A 171 0.07 4.71 0.73
CA GLU A 171 0.22 5.71 -0.32
C GLU A 171 -0.50 5.36 -1.64
N ARG A 172 -1.19 4.22 -1.69
CA ARG A 172 -1.83 3.74 -2.93
C ARG A 172 -3.34 3.91 -2.88
N THR A 173 -3.87 4.41 -3.98
CA THR A 173 -5.30 4.63 -4.15
C THR A 173 -5.82 3.74 -5.28
N MET A 174 -6.91 3.04 -5.03
CA MET A 174 -7.67 2.32 -6.04
C MET A 174 -9.01 3.02 -6.25
N GLU A 175 -9.27 3.44 -7.47
CA GLU A 175 -10.49 4.16 -7.82
C GLU A 175 -11.61 3.24 -8.28
N ASN A 176 -12.85 3.74 -8.22
CA ASN A 176 -14.04 3.10 -8.77
C ASN A 176 -14.24 1.67 -8.25
N VAL A 177 -14.24 1.51 -6.94
CA VAL A 177 -14.38 0.20 -6.29
C VAL A 177 -15.85 -0.08 -5.98
N MET A 178 -16.36 -1.19 -6.48
CA MET A 178 -17.72 -1.63 -6.14
C MET A 178 -17.75 -2.17 -4.70
N ALA A 179 -18.69 -1.68 -3.91
CA ALA A 179 -18.90 -2.11 -2.53
C ALA A 179 -20.37 -2.44 -2.26
N SER A 180 -20.59 -3.37 -1.34
CA SER A 180 -21.91 -3.61 -0.75
C SER A 180 -22.01 -2.90 0.60
N VAL A 181 -23.18 -2.36 0.89
CA VAL A 181 -23.49 -1.77 2.19
C VAL A 181 -24.11 -2.84 3.06
N SER A 182 -23.43 -3.19 4.15
CA SER A 182 -23.87 -4.18 5.12
C SER A 182 -24.68 -3.54 6.25
N PRO A 183 -25.45 -4.33 7.01
CA PRO A 183 -26.16 -3.83 8.18
C PRO A 183 -25.25 -3.08 9.16
N ALA A 184 -25.86 -2.23 9.96
CA ALA A 184 -25.19 -1.51 11.04
C ALA A 184 -24.40 -2.45 11.96
N ARG A 185 -23.26 -1.96 12.47
CA ARG A 185 -22.32 -2.70 13.34
C ARG A 185 -21.62 -3.88 12.67
N SER A 186 -21.77 -4.05 11.35
CA SER A 186 -20.96 -5.00 10.59
C SER A 186 -19.51 -4.51 10.51
N ARG A 187 -18.59 -5.43 10.25
CA ARG A 187 -17.20 -5.07 9.97
C ARG A 187 -17.02 -4.71 8.50
N ALA A 188 -16.15 -3.77 8.22
CA ALA A 188 -15.73 -3.49 6.85
C ALA A 188 -14.82 -4.61 6.33
N LEU A 189 -15.05 -5.06 5.08
CA LEU A 189 -14.30 -6.13 4.45
C LEU A 189 -13.64 -5.62 3.16
N LEU A 190 -12.38 -5.96 2.97
CA LEU A 190 -11.63 -5.75 1.74
C LEU A 190 -11.75 -7.02 0.89
N GLY A 191 -12.81 -7.10 0.08
CA GLY A 191 -13.17 -8.29 -0.68
C GLY A 191 -12.67 -8.29 -2.13
N GLN A 192 -13.18 -9.22 -2.92
CA GLN A 192 -12.71 -9.50 -4.28
C GLN A 192 -12.87 -8.34 -5.26
N SER A 193 -13.84 -7.43 -5.08
CA SER A 193 -13.95 -6.24 -5.93
C SER A 193 -12.74 -5.30 -5.81
N PHE A 194 -11.94 -5.43 -4.75
CA PHE A 194 -10.63 -4.80 -4.60
C PHE A 194 -9.50 -5.79 -4.91
N LEU A 195 -9.45 -6.95 -4.23
CA LEU A 195 -8.32 -7.88 -4.26
C LEU A 195 -7.98 -8.40 -5.65
N ARG A 196 -9.00 -8.73 -6.48
CA ARG A 196 -8.80 -9.22 -7.87
C ARG A 196 -8.26 -8.18 -8.84
N ARG A 197 -8.21 -6.90 -8.45
CA ARG A 197 -7.62 -5.81 -9.25
C ARG A 197 -6.13 -5.62 -8.98
N LEU A 198 -5.60 -6.37 -8.03
CA LEU A 198 -4.17 -6.47 -7.77
C LEU A 198 -3.57 -7.57 -8.67
N SER A 199 -2.30 -7.45 -9.03
CA SER A 199 -1.56 -8.55 -9.66
C SER A 199 -1.27 -9.66 -8.66
N SER A 200 -0.96 -9.28 -7.43
CA SER A 200 -0.78 -10.20 -6.32
C SER A 200 -0.99 -9.50 -4.98
N TRP A 201 -1.20 -10.27 -3.94
CA TRP A 201 -1.12 -9.82 -2.56
C TRP A 201 -0.54 -10.92 -1.68
N LYS A 202 0.25 -10.54 -0.69
CA LYS A 202 0.99 -11.49 0.14
C LYS A 202 0.94 -11.06 1.60
N ILE A 203 0.69 -12.02 2.48
CA ILE A 203 0.72 -11.82 3.94
C ILE A 203 2.08 -12.29 4.46
N ASP A 204 2.78 -11.42 5.16
CA ASP A 204 3.96 -11.74 5.94
C ASP A 204 3.57 -11.86 7.43
N ASN A 205 3.48 -13.09 7.90
CA ASN A 205 3.08 -13.39 9.27
C ASN A 205 4.17 -13.05 10.31
N VAL A 206 5.43 -12.97 9.88
CA VAL A 206 6.56 -12.61 10.75
C VAL A 206 6.58 -11.11 11.01
N ARG A 207 6.39 -10.33 9.95
CA ARG A 207 6.40 -8.86 10.01
C ARG A 207 5.04 -8.26 10.35
N ASN A 208 3.97 -9.05 10.41
CA ASN A 208 2.59 -8.60 10.51
C ASN A 208 2.27 -7.53 9.45
N SER A 209 2.62 -7.82 8.22
CA SER A 209 2.41 -6.92 7.08
C SER A 209 1.72 -7.63 5.93
N ILE A 210 1.03 -6.85 5.12
CA ILE A 210 0.47 -7.27 3.85
C ILE A 210 1.09 -6.43 2.74
N GLU A 211 1.53 -7.09 1.69
CA GLU A 211 2.04 -6.47 0.48
C GLU A 211 0.98 -6.58 -0.61
N PHE A 212 0.62 -5.45 -1.19
CA PHE A 212 -0.28 -5.37 -2.33
C PHE A 212 0.54 -4.97 -3.56
N GLU A 213 0.43 -5.73 -4.65
CA GLU A 213 1.05 -5.43 -5.93
C GLU A 213 -0.04 -4.98 -6.92
N PHE A 214 -0.01 -3.70 -7.28
CA PHE A 214 -1.01 -3.09 -8.16
C PHE A 214 -0.67 -3.34 -9.62
N THR A 215 -1.68 -3.68 -10.43
CA THR A 215 -1.52 -3.85 -11.89
C THR A 215 -1.46 -2.48 -12.57
N GLY A 216 -0.31 -2.17 -13.18
CA GLY A 216 -0.15 -1.00 -14.04
C GLY A 216 0.04 0.34 -13.30
N SER A 217 0.44 1.35 -14.09
CA SER A 217 0.45 2.76 -13.67
C SER A 217 -0.99 3.27 -13.70
N PHE A 218 -1.45 3.83 -12.60
CA PHE A 218 -2.72 4.57 -12.52
C PHE A 218 -2.47 6.03 -12.86
#